data_d5b98ce870b6aa88dc27ae6129b80bc7
#
_entry.id   d5b98ce870b6aa88dc27ae6129b80bc7
#
_cell.length_a   1.000
_cell.length_b   1.000
_cell.length_c   1.000
_cell.angle_alpha   90.00
_cell.angle_beta   90.00
_cell.angle_gamma   90.00
#
_symmetry.space_group_name_H-M   'P 1'
#
loop_
_entity.id
_entity.type
_entity.pdbx_description
1 polymer ?
#
loop_
_entity_poly.entity_id
_entity_poly.type
_entity_poly.pdbx_seq_one_letter_code
_entity_poly.pdbx_strand_id
1 'polypeptide(L)'
;MMNHFFELFKITKEQLILLMEEALASGGDYADIFCEYSTQEVLTLRDGEVNTIRNDIDFGAGIRVIRDGRTGYAYSESTDMKHLRAAAQAAARIAESTAGERITAPFTPLKLANYYSKTYTAADFYVFSKKGYLKEIHQRLSDGDNRIVQIVGQSSSSLSKIMFFNSLGEFYCDERPLTSVTFSAIFSQNGVTDNYTCSKSFRMGNEMFTPTLADEIVNEILEAIPTVLEAVRPQGGEMMVVMGAGGSGILLHEAIGHAFEADFN
;
A
#
# COMPACT_ATOMS: atom_id res chain seq x y z
N MET A 1 10.38 -0.99 -20.96
CA MET A 1 9.99 -0.86 -19.54
C MET A 1 10.98 0.02 -18.76
N MET A 2 12.27 -0.31 -18.64
CA MET A 2 13.26 0.50 -17.90
C MET A 2 13.33 1.98 -18.34
N ASN A 3 13.37 2.25 -19.65
CA ASN A 3 13.44 3.63 -20.16
C ASN A 3 12.28 4.52 -19.65
N HIS A 4 11.07 3.96 -19.51
CA HIS A 4 9.93 4.68 -18.98
C HIS A 4 10.14 5.16 -17.53
N PHE A 5 10.80 4.38 -16.68
CA PHE A 5 11.12 4.78 -15.30
C PHE A 5 12.21 5.85 -15.26
N PHE A 6 13.22 5.75 -16.09
CA PHE A 6 14.24 6.81 -16.22
C PHE A 6 13.62 8.14 -16.68
N GLU A 7 12.67 8.09 -17.61
CA GLU A 7 11.90 9.28 -18.03
C GLU A 7 11.00 9.82 -16.92
N LEU A 8 10.28 8.93 -16.21
CA LEU A 8 9.38 9.29 -15.11
C LEU A 8 10.13 10.02 -13.99
N PHE A 9 11.26 9.46 -13.55
CA PHE A 9 12.06 10.03 -12.48
C PHE A 9 13.09 11.06 -12.96
N LYS A 10 13.24 11.24 -14.27
CA LYS A 10 14.23 12.16 -14.88
C LYS A 10 15.66 11.91 -14.39
N ILE A 11 16.01 10.67 -14.15
CA ILE A 11 17.32 10.22 -13.67
C ILE A 11 17.90 9.26 -14.71
N THR A 12 19.18 9.39 -15.05
CA THR A 12 19.87 8.44 -15.92
C THR A 12 20.60 7.38 -15.10
N LYS A 13 21.01 6.30 -15.77
CA LYS A 13 21.85 5.25 -15.17
C LYS A 13 23.14 5.82 -14.58
N GLU A 14 23.81 6.70 -15.35
CA GLU A 14 25.08 7.33 -14.96
C GLU A 14 24.90 8.20 -13.71
N GLN A 15 23.75 8.88 -13.62
CA GLN A 15 23.40 9.68 -12.45
C GLN A 15 23.13 8.82 -11.21
N LEU A 16 22.47 7.66 -11.35
CA LEU A 16 22.30 6.72 -10.23
C LEU A 16 23.65 6.21 -9.71
N ILE A 17 24.57 5.84 -10.61
CA ILE A 17 25.92 5.41 -10.22
C ILE A 17 26.67 6.52 -9.49
N LEU A 18 26.61 7.76 -10.00
CA LEU A 18 27.24 8.92 -9.37
C LEU A 18 26.69 9.17 -7.96
N LEU A 19 25.36 9.11 -7.79
CA LEU A 19 24.71 9.28 -6.48
C LEU A 19 25.13 8.19 -5.50
N MET A 20 25.27 6.94 -5.99
CA MET A 20 25.74 5.84 -5.16
C MET A 20 27.20 6.05 -4.70
N GLU A 21 28.08 6.49 -5.60
CA GLU A 21 29.46 6.85 -5.24
C GLU A 21 29.49 7.96 -4.18
N GLU A 22 28.65 8.98 -4.30
CA GLU A 22 28.56 10.07 -3.32
C GLU A 22 27.99 9.59 -1.98
N ALA A 23 27.00 8.73 -1.97
CA ALA A 23 26.44 8.15 -0.77
C ALA A 23 27.46 7.31 0.02
N LEU A 24 28.35 6.61 -0.67
CA LEU A 24 29.38 5.76 -0.06
C LEU A 24 30.71 6.50 0.23
N ALA A 25 30.87 7.74 -0.25
CA ALA A 25 32.14 8.47 -0.17
C ALA A 25 32.69 8.67 1.26
N SER A 26 31.83 8.61 2.28
CA SER A 26 32.20 8.71 3.70
C SER A 26 32.43 7.35 4.37
N GLY A 27 32.51 6.25 3.61
CA GLY A 27 32.86 4.91 4.10
C GLY A 27 31.66 4.06 4.56
N GLY A 28 30.48 4.22 3.94
CA GLY A 28 29.36 3.32 4.14
C GLY A 28 29.62 1.89 3.65
N ASP A 29 29.08 0.90 4.35
CA ASP A 29 29.19 -0.52 3.97
C ASP A 29 28.18 -0.90 2.91
N TYR A 30 27.04 -0.22 2.89
CA TYR A 30 25.93 -0.44 1.97
C TYR A 30 25.18 0.88 1.75
N ALA A 31 24.66 1.07 0.56
CA ALA A 31 23.73 2.15 0.27
C ALA A 31 22.66 1.69 -0.73
N ASP A 32 21.49 2.31 -0.66
CA ASP A 32 20.44 2.16 -1.66
C ASP A 32 19.74 3.49 -1.99
N ILE A 33 19.17 3.52 -3.19
CA ILE A 33 18.37 4.61 -3.74
C ILE A 33 17.00 4.01 -4.10
N PHE A 34 15.95 4.54 -3.50
CA PHE A 34 14.57 4.14 -3.73
C PHE A 34 13.79 5.34 -4.27
N CYS A 35 13.38 5.27 -5.53
CA CYS A 35 12.51 6.28 -6.13
C CYS A 35 11.09 5.73 -6.20
N GLU A 36 10.12 6.54 -5.83
CA GLU A 36 8.71 6.18 -5.89
C GLU A 36 7.88 7.31 -6.51
N TYR A 37 6.95 6.91 -7.36
CA TYR A 37 5.82 7.69 -7.82
C TYR A 37 4.57 6.90 -7.49
N SER A 38 3.79 7.38 -6.55
CA SER A 38 2.55 6.74 -6.14
C SER A 38 1.36 7.66 -6.39
N THR A 39 0.31 7.11 -6.97
CA THR A 39 -0.98 7.77 -7.09
C THR A 39 -1.99 7.00 -6.24
N GLN A 40 -2.80 7.72 -5.49
CA GLN A 40 -3.92 7.15 -4.75
C GLN A 40 -5.19 7.92 -5.07
N GLU A 41 -6.27 7.19 -5.29
CA GLU A 41 -7.59 7.71 -5.52
C GLU A 41 -8.58 7.06 -4.54
N VAL A 42 -9.40 7.87 -3.90
CA VAL A 42 -10.46 7.40 -2.99
C VAL A 42 -11.78 8.02 -3.40
N LEU A 43 -12.81 7.19 -3.55
CA LEU A 43 -14.21 7.59 -3.73
C LEU A 43 -15.02 7.02 -2.57
N THR A 44 -15.72 7.87 -1.85
CA THR A 44 -16.65 7.47 -0.81
C THR A 44 -18.07 7.89 -1.17
N LEU A 45 -19.00 6.95 -1.09
CA LEU A 45 -20.43 7.19 -1.14
C LEU A 45 -21.01 7.02 0.28
N ARG A 46 -21.92 7.91 0.63
CA ARG A 46 -22.76 7.76 1.83
C ARG A 46 -24.23 7.85 1.40
N ASP A 47 -24.99 6.85 1.76
CA ASP A 47 -26.43 6.76 1.44
C ASP A 47 -26.72 6.99 -0.06
N GLY A 48 -25.88 6.39 -0.93
CA GLY A 48 -26.00 6.44 -2.40
C GLY A 48 -25.46 7.71 -3.05
N GLU A 49 -25.05 8.73 -2.28
CA GLU A 49 -24.51 9.97 -2.83
C GLU A 49 -23.00 10.08 -2.61
N VAL A 50 -22.33 10.78 -3.54
CA VAL A 50 -20.89 11.01 -3.44
C VAL A 50 -20.63 11.93 -2.24
N ASN A 51 -19.89 11.43 -1.26
CA ASN A 51 -19.51 12.17 -0.07
C ASN A 51 -18.10 12.77 -0.22
N THR A 52 -17.15 11.98 -0.67
CA THR A 52 -15.75 12.42 -0.78
C THR A 52 -15.10 11.85 -2.05
N ILE A 53 -14.31 12.68 -2.71
CA ILE A 53 -13.35 12.28 -3.74
C ILE A 53 -12.01 12.86 -3.32
N ARG A 54 -10.98 12.00 -3.24
CA ARG A 54 -9.61 12.41 -2.93
C ARG A 54 -8.63 11.76 -3.91
N ASN A 55 -7.70 12.57 -4.40
CA ASN A 55 -6.57 12.12 -5.19
C ASN A 55 -5.29 12.63 -4.54
N ASP A 56 -4.37 11.72 -4.28
CA ASP A 56 -3.06 12.03 -3.73
C ASP A 56 -1.98 11.54 -4.71
N ILE A 57 -0.88 12.29 -4.77
CA ILE A 57 0.32 11.92 -5.52
C ILE A 57 1.49 12.07 -4.58
N ASP A 58 2.25 10.98 -4.40
CA ASP A 58 3.54 11.01 -3.73
C ASP A 58 4.64 10.76 -4.75
N PHE A 59 5.67 11.61 -4.72
CA PHE A 59 6.79 11.54 -5.64
C PHE A 59 8.07 11.92 -4.94
N GLY A 60 9.13 11.13 -5.15
CA GLY A 60 10.44 11.47 -4.64
C GLY A 60 11.42 10.31 -4.68
N ALA A 61 12.55 10.55 -4.02
CA ALA A 61 13.59 9.56 -3.84
C ALA A 61 14.16 9.59 -2.42
N GLY A 62 14.28 8.41 -1.81
CA GLY A 62 14.99 8.19 -0.56
C GLY A 62 16.38 7.61 -0.83
N ILE A 63 17.38 8.05 -0.08
CA ILE A 63 18.74 7.53 -0.12
C ILE A 63 19.12 7.08 1.28
N ARG A 64 19.53 5.83 1.39
CA ARG A 64 19.94 5.22 2.65
C ARG A 64 21.37 4.77 2.59
N VAL A 65 22.11 5.00 3.67
CA VAL A 65 23.48 4.52 3.86
C VAL A 65 23.55 3.76 5.17
N ILE A 66 24.16 2.60 5.16
CA ILE A 66 24.37 1.78 6.35
C ILE A 66 25.88 1.70 6.62
N ARG A 67 26.26 1.83 7.88
CA ARG A 67 27.60 1.60 8.35
C ARG A 67 27.60 1.05 9.78
N ASP A 68 28.28 -0.07 10.00
CA ASP A 68 28.40 -0.70 11.31
C ASP A 68 27.03 -0.85 12.03
N GLY A 69 25.99 -1.25 11.31
CA GLY A 69 24.62 -1.37 11.80
C GLY A 69 23.86 -0.06 12.02
N ARG A 70 24.50 1.11 11.82
CA ARG A 70 23.84 2.42 11.88
C ARG A 70 23.31 2.81 10.52
N THR A 71 22.15 3.45 10.50
CA THR A 71 21.47 3.89 9.27
C THR A 71 21.43 5.40 9.17
N GLY A 72 21.95 5.95 8.07
CA GLY A 72 21.68 7.31 7.62
C GLY A 72 20.63 7.30 6.52
N TYR A 73 19.66 8.20 6.61
CA TYR A 73 18.60 8.31 5.62
C TYR A 73 18.29 9.77 5.33
N ALA A 74 18.11 10.07 4.05
CA ALA A 74 17.59 11.36 3.61
C ALA A 74 16.71 11.15 2.37
N TYR A 75 15.73 12.03 2.20
CA TYR A 75 14.83 11.98 1.05
C TYR A 75 14.71 13.34 0.36
N SER A 76 14.22 13.33 -0.86
CA SER A 76 13.90 14.51 -1.64
C SER A 76 12.64 14.28 -2.44
N GLU A 77 11.72 15.24 -2.40
CA GLU A 77 10.52 15.30 -3.26
C GLU A 77 10.86 15.75 -4.70
N SER A 78 12.10 16.20 -4.95
CA SER A 78 12.63 16.52 -6.26
C SER A 78 13.70 15.51 -6.66
N THR A 79 13.62 15.03 -7.89
CA THR A 79 14.63 14.16 -8.50
C THR A 79 15.70 14.92 -9.29
N ASP A 80 15.75 16.26 -9.16
CA ASP A 80 16.85 17.04 -9.71
C ASP A 80 18.16 16.65 -9.03
N MET A 81 19.24 16.50 -9.81
CA MET A 81 20.55 16.06 -9.31
C MET A 81 21.09 16.88 -8.15
N LYS A 82 20.79 18.19 -8.12
CA LYS A 82 21.18 19.07 -7.00
C LYS A 82 20.59 18.60 -5.68
N HIS A 83 19.30 18.23 -5.65
CA HIS A 83 18.61 17.80 -4.45
C HIS A 83 18.97 16.36 -4.08
N LEU A 84 19.08 15.47 -5.06
CA LEU A 84 19.50 14.08 -4.83
C LEU A 84 20.94 14.00 -4.27
N ARG A 85 21.86 14.81 -4.78
CA ARG A 85 23.23 14.89 -4.22
C ARG A 85 23.24 15.39 -2.80
N ALA A 86 22.42 16.40 -2.49
CA ALA A 86 22.30 16.88 -1.12
C ALA A 86 21.74 15.80 -0.18
N ALA A 87 20.77 15.00 -0.63
CA ALA A 87 20.25 13.87 0.12
C ALA A 87 21.29 12.76 0.30
N ALA A 88 22.03 12.40 -0.76
CA ALA A 88 23.12 11.41 -0.67
C ALA A 88 24.19 11.84 0.34
N GLN A 89 24.63 13.08 0.29
CA GLN A 89 25.59 13.64 1.25
C GLN A 89 25.04 13.69 2.67
N ALA A 90 23.74 13.99 2.85
CA ALA A 90 23.12 13.98 4.18
C ALA A 90 23.05 12.58 4.76
N ALA A 91 22.65 11.59 3.97
CA ALA A 91 22.64 10.19 4.38
C ALA A 91 24.05 9.66 4.70
N ALA A 92 25.05 10.04 3.88
CA ALA A 92 26.46 9.65 4.08
C ALA A 92 27.07 10.14 5.41
N ARG A 93 26.54 11.20 6.01
CA ARG A 93 27.07 11.75 7.30
C ARG A 93 26.99 10.77 8.45
N ILE A 94 26.08 9.80 8.42
CA ILE A 94 26.03 8.74 9.45
C ILE A 94 27.29 7.88 9.45
N ALA A 95 27.94 7.78 8.27
CA ALA A 95 29.14 7.01 8.06
C ALA A 95 30.44 7.80 8.32
N GLU A 96 30.35 9.05 8.83
CA GLU A 96 31.54 9.91 9.04
C GLU A 96 32.61 9.24 9.93
N SER A 97 33.55 8.61 9.26
CA SER A 97 34.87 8.26 9.75
C SER A 97 35.79 8.12 8.55
N THR A 98 37.05 8.43 8.63
CA THR A 98 38.11 8.30 7.63
C THR A 98 37.70 7.94 6.21
N ALA A 99 38.10 8.73 5.22
CA ALA A 99 37.78 8.58 3.79
C ALA A 99 37.69 7.11 3.35
N GLY A 100 36.49 6.69 2.91
CA GLY A 100 36.30 5.41 2.29
C GLY A 100 36.96 5.37 0.91
N GLU A 101 37.33 4.18 0.42
CA GLU A 101 37.72 4.01 -0.97
C GLU A 101 36.53 4.34 -1.87
N ARG A 102 36.84 4.96 -3.02
CA ARG A 102 35.83 5.25 -4.03
C ARG A 102 35.37 3.93 -4.66
N ILE A 103 34.16 3.50 -4.31
CA ILE A 103 33.55 2.27 -4.83
C ILE A 103 32.67 2.64 -6.02
N THR A 104 32.98 2.09 -7.20
CA THR A 104 32.08 2.17 -8.34
C THR A 104 31.12 0.99 -8.29
N ALA A 105 29.86 1.26 -8.01
CA ALA A 105 28.83 0.22 -7.98
C ALA A 105 28.61 -0.38 -9.37
N PRO A 106 28.65 -1.70 -9.53
CA PRO A 106 28.23 -2.35 -10.76
C PRO A 106 26.76 -2.02 -11.06
N PHE A 107 26.30 -2.30 -12.26
CA PHE A 107 24.88 -2.07 -12.61
C PHE A 107 24.33 -3.33 -13.28
N THR A 108 23.54 -4.09 -12.51
CA THR A 108 22.95 -5.36 -12.92
C THR A 108 21.42 -5.28 -12.85
N PRO A 109 20.74 -5.11 -13.99
CA PRO A 109 19.29 -5.14 -14.01
C PRO A 109 18.74 -6.50 -13.56
N LEU A 110 17.89 -6.48 -12.55
CA LEU A 110 17.18 -7.66 -12.08
C LEU A 110 15.85 -7.82 -12.82
N LYS A 111 15.52 -9.04 -13.19
CA LYS A 111 14.23 -9.39 -13.74
C LYS A 111 13.32 -9.83 -12.61
N LEU A 112 12.40 -8.97 -12.21
CA LEU A 112 11.39 -9.33 -11.23
C LEU A 112 10.36 -10.30 -11.81
N ALA A 113 9.85 -11.18 -10.97
CA ALA A 113 8.70 -12.01 -11.31
C ALA A 113 7.43 -11.13 -11.43
N ASN A 114 6.58 -11.47 -12.38
CA ASN A 114 5.33 -10.74 -12.60
C ASN A 114 4.22 -11.37 -11.74
N TYR A 115 3.98 -10.82 -10.56
CA TYR A 115 2.96 -11.30 -9.63
C TYR A 115 1.61 -10.60 -9.77
N TYR A 116 1.54 -9.51 -10.55
CA TYR A 116 0.36 -8.65 -10.64
C TYR A 116 -0.23 -8.70 -12.05
N SER A 117 -1.56 -8.54 -12.12
CA SER A 117 -2.21 -8.26 -13.40
C SER A 117 -1.63 -6.98 -14.01
N LYS A 118 -1.36 -6.99 -15.31
CA LYS A 118 -0.92 -5.81 -16.08
C LYS A 118 -2.00 -5.33 -17.04
N THR A 119 -3.24 -5.73 -16.82
CA THR A 119 -4.37 -5.32 -17.64
C THR A 119 -4.89 -3.93 -17.27
N TYR A 120 -4.46 -3.39 -16.13
CA TYR A 120 -4.85 -2.05 -15.69
C TYR A 120 -4.28 -0.96 -16.61
N THR A 121 -5.05 0.08 -16.81
CA THR A 121 -4.70 1.29 -17.56
C THR A 121 -4.78 2.51 -16.64
N ALA A 122 -4.28 3.67 -17.10
CA ALA A 122 -4.45 4.91 -16.35
C ALA A 122 -5.94 5.21 -16.07
N ALA A 123 -6.86 4.81 -16.96
CA ALA A 123 -8.30 5.00 -16.79
C ALA A 123 -8.88 4.19 -15.62
N ASP A 124 -8.22 3.09 -15.22
CA ASP A 124 -8.65 2.26 -14.09
C ASP A 124 -8.53 2.98 -12.75
N PHE A 125 -7.75 4.05 -12.70
CA PHE A 125 -7.57 4.87 -11.51
C PHE A 125 -8.43 6.14 -11.51
N TYR A 126 -9.42 6.26 -12.42
CA TYR A 126 -10.37 7.37 -12.40
C TYR A 126 -11.62 7.05 -11.58
N VAL A 127 -11.92 7.94 -10.63
CA VAL A 127 -13.05 7.88 -9.68
C VAL A 127 -14.38 7.55 -10.36
N PHE A 128 -14.66 8.18 -11.49
CA PHE A 128 -15.98 8.09 -12.11
C PHE A 128 -16.31 6.70 -12.65
N SER A 129 -15.31 5.88 -12.99
CA SER A 129 -15.53 4.51 -13.45
C SER A 129 -16.10 3.59 -12.37
N LYS A 130 -15.90 3.94 -11.09
CA LYS A 130 -16.26 3.11 -9.93
C LYS A 130 -17.59 3.49 -9.29
N LYS A 131 -18.06 4.74 -9.55
CA LYS A 131 -19.31 5.28 -8.96
C LYS A 131 -20.53 4.39 -9.25
N GLY A 132 -20.66 3.91 -10.48
CA GLY A 132 -21.78 3.05 -10.87
C GLY A 132 -21.81 1.74 -10.08
N TYR A 133 -20.66 1.11 -9.93
CA TYR A 133 -20.52 -0.14 -9.18
C TYR A 133 -20.85 0.05 -7.68
N LEU A 134 -20.35 1.12 -7.07
CA LEU A 134 -20.66 1.41 -5.68
C LEU A 134 -22.16 1.73 -5.47
N LYS A 135 -22.80 2.44 -6.41
CA LYS A 135 -24.25 2.72 -6.35
C LYS A 135 -25.09 1.46 -6.51
N GLU A 136 -24.69 0.53 -7.35
CA GLU A 136 -25.37 -0.76 -7.51
C GLU A 136 -25.37 -1.55 -6.20
N ILE A 137 -24.22 -1.72 -5.56
CA ILE A 137 -24.10 -2.44 -4.29
C ILE A 137 -24.92 -1.73 -3.20
N HIS A 138 -24.82 -0.40 -3.11
CA HIS A 138 -25.63 0.39 -2.18
C HIS A 138 -27.13 0.11 -2.36
N GLN A 139 -27.65 0.15 -3.58
CA GLN A 139 -29.06 -0.09 -3.87
C GLN A 139 -29.49 -1.49 -3.46
N ARG A 140 -28.68 -2.50 -3.79
CA ARG A 140 -28.96 -3.90 -3.45
C ARG A 140 -28.98 -4.14 -1.94
N LEU A 141 -28.09 -3.48 -1.18
CA LEU A 141 -28.10 -3.54 0.28
C LEU A 141 -29.33 -2.84 0.86
N SER A 142 -29.70 -1.66 0.34
CA SER A 142 -30.89 -0.91 0.79
C SER A 142 -32.19 -1.67 0.54
N ASP A 143 -32.29 -2.37 -0.58
CA ASP A 143 -33.46 -3.17 -0.95
C ASP A 143 -33.47 -4.53 -0.23
N GLY A 144 -32.30 -5.02 0.20
CA GLY A 144 -32.11 -6.34 0.76
C GLY A 144 -32.59 -6.50 2.20
N ASP A 145 -32.47 -5.47 3.02
CA ASP A 145 -32.91 -5.53 4.43
C ASP A 145 -33.33 -4.16 4.97
N ASN A 146 -34.56 -4.05 5.43
CA ASN A 146 -35.14 -2.81 5.94
C ASN A 146 -34.60 -2.38 7.32
N ARG A 147 -33.80 -3.20 7.98
CA ARG A 147 -33.07 -2.86 9.21
C ARG A 147 -31.86 -2.00 8.94
N ILE A 148 -31.36 -1.93 7.72
CA ILE A 148 -30.24 -1.07 7.35
C ILE A 148 -30.68 0.38 7.38
N VAL A 149 -29.98 1.19 8.19
CA VAL A 149 -30.30 2.61 8.39
C VAL A 149 -29.27 3.54 7.78
N GLN A 150 -28.06 3.05 7.49
CA GLN A 150 -27.03 3.82 6.81
C GLN A 150 -26.07 2.88 6.08
N ILE A 151 -25.60 3.31 4.91
CA ILE A 151 -24.58 2.60 4.13
C ILE A 151 -23.48 3.56 3.73
N VAL A 152 -22.24 3.16 3.99
CA VAL A 152 -21.04 3.83 3.47
C VAL A 152 -20.30 2.86 2.56
N GLY A 153 -20.15 3.22 1.30
CA GLY A 153 -19.37 2.49 0.30
C GLY A 153 -18.12 3.27 -0.07
N GLN A 154 -16.97 2.61 -0.10
CA GLN A 154 -15.70 3.23 -0.49
C GLN A 154 -14.97 2.36 -1.51
N SER A 155 -14.39 3.01 -2.51
CA SER A 155 -13.36 2.42 -3.37
C SER A 155 -12.07 3.20 -3.21
N SER A 156 -10.96 2.48 -3.02
CA SER A 156 -9.62 3.05 -3.03
C SER A 156 -8.78 2.33 -4.10
N SER A 157 -8.04 3.07 -4.90
CA SER A 157 -7.10 2.51 -5.87
C SER A 157 -5.78 3.23 -5.77
N SER A 158 -4.70 2.48 -5.77
CA SER A 158 -3.35 3.03 -5.83
C SER A 158 -2.51 2.31 -6.87
N LEU A 159 -1.58 3.06 -7.46
CA LEU A 159 -0.53 2.53 -8.33
C LEU A 159 0.79 3.12 -7.89
N SER A 160 1.67 2.29 -7.35
CA SER A 160 3.04 2.67 -7.02
C SER A 160 3.98 2.20 -8.12
N LYS A 161 4.79 3.12 -8.65
CA LYS A 161 5.88 2.88 -9.61
C LYS A 161 7.20 3.09 -8.90
N ILE A 162 8.01 2.05 -8.85
CA ILE A 162 9.24 2.01 -8.06
C ILE A 162 10.43 1.81 -8.98
N MET A 163 11.50 2.57 -8.72
CA MET A 163 12.82 2.36 -9.27
C MET A 163 13.82 2.25 -8.11
N PHE A 164 14.53 1.14 -8.05
CA PHE A 164 15.48 0.82 -6.98
C PHE A 164 16.87 0.55 -7.53
N PHE A 165 17.90 1.03 -6.83
CA PHE A 165 19.30 0.75 -7.12
C PHE A 165 20.09 0.67 -5.82
N ASN A 166 21.00 -0.31 -5.68
CA ASN A 166 21.84 -0.45 -4.49
C ASN A 166 23.34 -0.57 -4.82
N SER A 167 24.16 -0.50 -3.77
CA SER A 167 25.63 -0.55 -3.87
C SER A 167 26.17 -1.93 -4.32
N LEU A 168 25.36 -2.99 -4.24
CA LEU A 168 25.69 -4.30 -4.79
C LEU A 168 25.49 -4.35 -6.32
N GLY A 169 24.95 -3.27 -6.88
CA GLY A 169 24.69 -3.13 -8.31
C GLY A 169 23.31 -3.64 -8.73
N GLU A 170 22.48 -4.05 -7.81
CA GLU A 170 21.14 -4.53 -8.13
C GLU A 170 20.24 -3.35 -8.52
N PHE A 171 19.64 -3.45 -9.69
CA PHE A 171 18.70 -2.46 -10.21
C PHE A 171 17.41 -3.14 -10.63
N TYR A 172 16.27 -2.59 -10.21
CA TYR A 172 14.97 -3.04 -10.70
C TYR A 172 13.94 -1.92 -10.73
N CYS A 173 12.92 -2.14 -11.55
CA CYS A 173 11.71 -1.30 -11.62
C CYS A 173 10.49 -2.19 -11.43
N ASP A 174 9.48 -1.67 -10.75
CA ASP A 174 8.25 -2.40 -10.46
C ASP A 174 7.02 -1.47 -10.52
N GLU A 175 5.88 -2.04 -10.85
CA GLU A 175 4.57 -1.36 -10.79
C GLU A 175 3.63 -2.20 -9.93
N ARG A 176 3.07 -1.59 -8.88
CA ARG A 176 2.29 -2.25 -7.83
C ARG A 176 0.89 -1.66 -7.75
N PRO A 177 -0.08 -2.21 -8.48
CA PRO A 177 -1.47 -1.83 -8.33
C PRO A 177 -2.04 -2.38 -7.03
N LEU A 178 -2.97 -1.65 -6.43
CA LEU A 178 -3.80 -2.12 -5.34
C LEU A 178 -5.16 -1.44 -5.45
N THR A 179 -6.22 -2.21 -5.57
CA THR A 179 -7.59 -1.70 -5.55
C THR A 179 -8.38 -2.39 -4.45
N SER A 180 -9.14 -1.60 -3.71
CA SER A 180 -9.98 -2.05 -2.60
C SER A 180 -11.39 -1.54 -2.77
N VAL A 181 -12.35 -2.32 -2.31
CA VAL A 181 -13.74 -1.91 -2.12
C VAL A 181 -14.18 -2.30 -0.72
N THR A 182 -14.80 -1.35 -0.01
CA THR A 182 -15.27 -1.54 1.35
C THR A 182 -16.70 -1.04 1.46
N PHE A 183 -17.57 -1.82 2.05
CA PHE A 183 -18.92 -1.41 2.41
C PHE A 183 -19.14 -1.63 3.90
N SER A 184 -19.66 -0.59 4.55
CA SER A 184 -20.10 -0.64 5.95
C SER A 184 -21.59 -0.33 5.99
N ALA A 185 -22.38 -1.23 6.56
CA ALA A 185 -23.78 -1.05 6.80
C ALA A 185 -24.06 -0.94 8.30
N ILE A 186 -24.76 0.12 8.70
CA ILE A 186 -25.31 0.28 10.06
C ILE A 186 -26.76 -0.19 10.01
N PHE A 187 -27.13 -1.04 10.93
CA PHE A 187 -28.49 -1.59 11.03
C PHE A 187 -29.03 -1.46 12.44
N SER A 188 -30.35 -1.34 12.55
CA SER A 188 -31.03 -1.13 13.81
C SER A 188 -32.32 -1.94 13.87
N GLN A 189 -32.53 -2.61 15.01
CA GLN A 189 -33.74 -3.36 15.30
C GLN A 189 -34.02 -3.35 16.81
N ASN A 190 -35.26 -3.07 17.22
CA ASN A 190 -35.71 -3.14 18.62
C ASN A 190 -34.83 -2.33 19.60
N GLY A 191 -34.27 -1.20 19.16
CA GLY A 191 -33.41 -0.35 19.98
C GLY A 191 -31.95 -0.81 20.06
N VAL A 192 -31.60 -1.92 19.42
CA VAL A 192 -30.21 -2.36 19.22
C VAL A 192 -29.74 -1.79 17.89
N THR A 193 -28.56 -1.17 17.89
CA THR A 193 -27.90 -0.64 16.70
C THR A 193 -26.48 -1.18 16.66
N ASP A 194 -26.09 -1.72 15.52
CA ASP A 194 -24.74 -2.25 15.29
C ASP A 194 -24.36 -2.08 13.81
N ASN A 195 -23.18 -2.53 13.43
CA ASN A 195 -22.69 -2.42 12.06
C ASN A 195 -21.92 -3.67 11.65
N TYR A 196 -21.81 -3.84 10.34
CA TYR A 196 -20.91 -4.81 9.75
C TYR A 196 -20.15 -4.17 8.57
N THR A 197 -18.88 -4.54 8.41
CA THR A 197 -18.03 -4.02 7.34
C THR A 197 -17.41 -5.18 6.57
N CYS A 198 -17.67 -5.20 5.27
CA CYS A 198 -17.02 -6.09 4.31
C CYS A 198 -15.99 -5.31 3.50
N SER A 199 -14.75 -5.82 3.43
CA SER A 199 -13.66 -5.21 2.66
C SER A 199 -12.97 -6.26 1.81
N LYS A 200 -12.79 -5.96 0.53
CA LYS A 200 -12.07 -6.81 -0.44
C LYS A 200 -10.99 -5.99 -1.10
N SER A 201 -9.77 -6.55 -1.18
CA SER A 201 -8.59 -5.86 -1.73
C SER A 201 -7.81 -6.82 -2.63
N PHE A 202 -7.37 -6.32 -3.78
CA PHE A 202 -6.66 -7.11 -4.77
C PHE A 202 -5.52 -6.31 -5.41
N ARG A 203 -4.46 -7.00 -5.78
CA ARG A 203 -3.33 -6.46 -6.56
C ARG A 203 -3.68 -6.40 -8.06
N MET A 204 -4.72 -5.62 -8.39
CA MET A 204 -5.22 -5.43 -9.76
C MET A 204 -5.91 -4.06 -9.89
N GLY A 205 -6.35 -3.70 -11.10
CA GLY A 205 -7.09 -2.48 -11.39
C GLY A 205 -8.60 -2.68 -11.31
N ASN A 206 -9.33 -2.04 -12.23
CA ASN A 206 -10.81 -2.08 -12.26
C ASN A 206 -11.38 -3.45 -12.64
N GLU A 207 -10.58 -4.37 -13.15
CA GLU A 207 -11.01 -5.74 -13.47
C GLU A 207 -11.52 -6.50 -12.24
N MET A 208 -11.26 -6.00 -11.02
CA MET A 208 -11.83 -6.56 -9.80
C MET A 208 -13.33 -6.28 -9.65
N PHE A 209 -13.84 -5.20 -10.25
CA PHE A 209 -15.25 -4.79 -10.11
C PHE A 209 -16.17 -5.67 -10.97
N THR A 210 -16.37 -6.88 -10.53
CA THR A 210 -17.21 -7.88 -11.20
C THR A 210 -18.59 -8.01 -10.53
N PRO A 211 -19.62 -8.47 -11.25
CA PRO A 211 -20.90 -8.81 -10.63
C PRO A 211 -20.77 -9.84 -9.51
N THR A 212 -19.90 -10.84 -9.68
CA THR A 212 -19.65 -11.87 -8.65
C THR A 212 -19.13 -11.26 -7.36
N LEU A 213 -18.18 -10.31 -7.44
CA LEU A 213 -17.67 -9.63 -6.24
C LEU A 213 -18.76 -8.76 -5.58
N ALA A 214 -19.64 -8.13 -6.38
CA ALA A 214 -20.78 -7.40 -5.84
C ALA A 214 -21.74 -8.35 -5.10
N ASP A 215 -22.02 -9.54 -5.66
CA ASP A 215 -22.83 -10.56 -5.00
C ASP A 215 -22.22 -11.01 -3.66
N GLU A 216 -20.91 -11.27 -3.65
CA GLU A 216 -20.19 -11.65 -2.43
C GLU A 216 -20.32 -10.58 -1.33
N ILE A 217 -20.10 -9.31 -1.66
CA ILE A 217 -20.18 -8.20 -0.70
C ILE A 217 -21.61 -8.05 -0.15
N VAL A 218 -22.60 -8.07 -1.04
CA VAL A 218 -24.01 -7.93 -0.64
C VAL A 218 -24.44 -9.08 0.26
N ASN A 219 -24.16 -10.31 -0.15
CA ASN A 219 -24.56 -11.50 0.61
C ASN A 219 -23.85 -11.55 1.97
N GLU A 220 -22.54 -11.27 2.04
CA GLU A 220 -21.78 -11.26 3.29
C GLU A 220 -22.35 -10.27 4.29
N ILE A 221 -22.72 -9.06 3.86
CA ILE A 221 -23.30 -8.05 4.73
C ILE A 221 -24.71 -8.44 5.19
N LEU A 222 -25.59 -8.90 4.28
CA LEU A 222 -26.96 -9.28 4.61
C LEU A 222 -27.01 -10.49 5.55
N GLU A 223 -26.14 -11.49 5.34
CA GLU A 223 -26.02 -12.67 6.20
C GLU A 223 -25.49 -12.34 7.60
N ALA A 224 -24.66 -11.29 7.72
CA ALA A 224 -24.12 -10.86 9.00
C ALA A 224 -25.18 -10.18 9.90
N ILE A 225 -26.20 -9.52 9.35
CA ILE A 225 -27.17 -8.71 10.10
C ILE A 225 -27.85 -9.47 11.25
N PRO A 226 -28.49 -10.65 11.03
CA PRO A 226 -29.12 -11.39 12.12
C PRO A 226 -28.09 -11.84 13.16
N THR A 227 -26.93 -12.32 12.74
CA THR A 227 -25.88 -12.80 13.65
C THR A 227 -25.39 -11.69 14.58
N VAL A 228 -25.17 -10.50 14.04
CA VAL A 228 -24.67 -9.36 14.83
C VAL A 228 -25.73 -8.81 15.76
N LEU A 229 -26.99 -8.68 15.32
CA LEU A 229 -28.09 -8.18 16.14
C LEU A 229 -28.50 -9.13 17.27
N GLU A 230 -28.31 -10.43 17.08
CA GLU A 230 -28.62 -11.47 18.09
C GLU A 230 -27.40 -11.81 18.98
N ALA A 231 -26.24 -11.19 18.70
CA ALA A 231 -25.01 -11.45 19.43
C ALA A 231 -25.15 -11.10 20.92
N VAL A 232 -24.70 -12.01 21.76
CA VAL A 232 -24.64 -11.82 23.22
C VAL A 232 -23.20 -11.62 23.67
N ARG A 233 -22.98 -10.85 24.73
CA ARG A 233 -21.65 -10.68 25.29
C ARG A 233 -21.19 -11.99 25.93
N PRO A 234 -20.03 -12.55 25.56
CA PRO A 234 -19.48 -13.73 26.21
C PRO A 234 -19.13 -13.40 27.67
N GLN A 235 -19.24 -14.37 28.55
CA GLN A 235 -18.75 -14.22 29.91
C GLN A 235 -17.21 -14.23 29.89
N GLY A 236 -16.61 -13.27 30.63
CA GLY A 236 -15.16 -13.27 30.84
C GLY A 236 -14.77 -14.40 31.79
N GLY A 237 -13.55 -14.95 31.63
CA GLY A 237 -13.02 -16.00 32.49
C GLY A 237 -11.99 -16.87 31.76
N GLU A 238 -11.44 -17.83 32.51
CA GLU A 238 -10.54 -18.83 31.94
C GLU A 238 -11.36 -19.88 31.17
N MET A 239 -11.04 -20.09 29.91
CA MET A 239 -11.76 -21.02 29.05
C MET A 239 -10.88 -21.59 27.95
N MET A 240 -11.26 -22.74 27.43
CA MET A 240 -10.61 -23.32 26.25
C MET A 240 -11.00 -22.49 25.02
N VAL A 241 -9.99 -22.06 24.23
CA VAL A 241 -10.17 -21.26 23.03
C VAL A 241 -9.72 -22.03 21.80
N VAL A 242 -10.58 -22.14 20.80
CA VAL A 242 -10.23 -22.67 19.48
C VAL A 242 -10.07 -21.49 18.52
N MET A 243 -8.88 -21.35 17.96
CA MET A 243 -8.55 -20.30 17.01
C MET A 243 -8.80 -20.81 15.58
N GLY A 244 -9.85 -20.30 14.96
CA GLY A 244 -10.14 -20.56 13.54
C GLY A 244 -9.29 -19.71 12.59
N ALA A 245 -9.31 -20.01 11.29
CA ALA A 245 -8.68 -19.16 10.27
C ALA A 245 -9.37 -17.79 10.18
N GLY A 246 -8.59 -16.72 9.97
CA GLY A 246 -9.10 -15.35 9.87
C GLY A 246 -8.49 -14.41 10.92
N GLY A 247 -9.31 -13.66 11.65
CA GLY A 247 -8.86 -12.67 12.64
C GLY A 247 -7.94 -13.17 13.73
N SER A 248 -7.98 -14.47 14.04
CA SER A 248 -7.05 -15.12 14.97
C SER A 248 -5.59 -15.10 14.47
N GLY A 249 -5.36 -14.98 13.16
CA GLY A 249 -4.03 -14.78 12.60
C GLY A 249 -3.39 -13.47 13.05
N ILE A 250 -4.17 -12.41 13.24
CA ILE A 250 -3.70 -11.15 13.81
C ILE A 250 -3.24 -11.34 15.25
N LEU A 251 -3.99 -12.08 16.06
CA LEU A 251 -3.60 -12.36 17.44
C LEU A 251 -2.24 -13.11 17.50
N LEU A 252 -2.00 -14.06 16.61
CA LEU A 252 -0.70 -14.74 16.50
C LEU A 252 0.42 -13.80 16.03
N HIS A 253 0.11 -12.91 15.09
CA HIS A 253 1.03 -11.88 14.62
C HIS A 253 1.45 -10.97 15.78
N GLU A 254 0.51 -10.42 16.53
CA GLU A 254 0.78 -9.52 17.64
C GLU A 254 1.49 -10.23 18.82
N ALA A 255 1.09 -11.48 19.13
CA ALA A 255 1.64 -12.17 20.30
C ALA A 255 3.03 -12.79 20.06
N ILE A 256 3.32 -13.20 18.84
CA ILE A 256 4.54 -13.96 18.51
C ILE A 256 5.28 -13.34 17.32
N GLY A 257 4.57 -12.87 16.27
CA GLY A 257 5.16 -12.45 15.02
C GLY A 257 6.18 -11.32 15.19
N HIS A 258 5.85 -10.29 15.94
CA HIS A 258 6.74 -9.18 16.23
C HIS A 258 8.01 -9.59 16.98
N ALA A 259 7.97 -10.64 17.80
CA ALA A 259 9.15 -11.13 18.50
C ALA A 259 10.23 -11.76 17.57
N PHE A 260 9.89 -11.99 16.30
CA PHE A 260 10.81 -12.54 15.30
C PHE A 260 11.23 -11.50 14.24
N GLU A 261 10.85 -10.24 14.42
CA GLU A 261 11.30 -9.16 13.53
C GLU A 261 12.76 -8.79 13.83
N ALA A 262 13.52 -8.52 12.76
CA ALA A 262 14.96 -8.26 12.86
C ALA A 262 15.34 -6.97 13.62
N ASP A 263 14.39 -6.07 13.82
CA ASP A 263 14.57 -4.84 14.60
C ASP A 263 14.42 -5.08 16.13
N PHE A 264 13.90 -6.23 16.53
CA PHE A 264 13.82 -6.66 17.93
C PHE A 264 14.90 -7.68 18.34
N ASN A 265 15.65 -8.25 17.36
CA ASN A 265 16.65 -9.30 17.63
C ASN A 265 18.07 -8.85 17.27
#